data_4f64cd9ed8dca49e455329e75601b328
#
_entry.id   4f64cd9ed8dca49e455329e75601b328
#
_cell.length_a   1.000
_cell.length_b   1.000
_cell.length_c   1.000
_cell.angle_alpha   90.00
_cell.angle_beta   90.00
_cell.angle_gamma   90.00
#
_symmetry.space_group_name_H-M   'P 1'
#
loop_
_entity.id
_entity.type
_entity.pdbx_description
1 polymer ?
#
loop_
_entity_poly.entity_id
_entity_poly.type
_entity_poly.pdbx_seq_one_letter_code
_entity_poly.pdbx_strand_id
1 'polypeptide(L)'
;MRNASLHAALRDFALEAAAALTDAVQSGDELGYDVAEEPGAGPILYRYRALTAAYIGAHWPQLAQLPALEAAAVELGAGATTWLRSNGMAGAEAEPALRAMLERLYEDASSFEFPEERFERVYGELERTLYDGTARVVAVTPLRGAQLETARVDLGNGVSLTRANSAGAPREAAWPHPHLLGDEPAEPSVLIVIEREAEGGHDLPLPWLRRRIADVVRGLRLWAPGTLAPTGSAWARSDESPWQHFDLDPAGPGRGDPWTIGEEDGGELTEFLAAIEQARIPGRIAWALERFELGCERPRDAEALSDHLMALKALLDASDEAGRASLSLRLAALCAEEPDRRAVQRRTELAFALERFLIGGGSADAYVDEVGSESPAIVTSEIEACVRALLRDILCGYLDADLRRTADDILLTSNAPVEIEARDLRDEPDPAPDTDTTEIEAVAPPKPKAKPRAKRPAKPKPRAKAKPKREPAPEELADGVTPSADWGFDDADCYSAPV
;
A
#
# COMPACT_ATOMS: atom_id res chain seq x y z
N MET A 1 -14.73 -3.08 35.96
CA MET A 1 -15.37 -4.37 36.38
C MET A 1 -16.86 -4.13 36.59
N ARG A 2 -17.72 -4.66 35.74
CA ARG A 2 -19.19 -4.50 35.77
C ARG A 2 -19.89 -5.70 36.40
N ASN A 3 -19.29 -6.88 36.31
CA ASN A 3 -19.82 -8.11 36.87
C ASN A 3 -18.75 -8.80 37.75
N ALA A 4 -18.76 -8.51 39.04
CA ALA A 4 -17.78 -9.06 39.95
C ALA A 4 -17.96 -10.57 40.23
N SER A 5 -19.18 -11.11 40.11
CA SER A 5 -19.41 -12.55 40.29
C SER A 5 -18.88 -13.35 39.13
N LEU A 6 -19.09 -12.87 37.90
CA LEU A 6 -18.53 -13.50 36.69
C LEU A 6 -17.00 -13.43 36.74
N HIS A 7 -16.41 -12.28 37.10
CA HIS A 7 -14.96 -12.15 37.24
C HIS A 7 -14.38 -13.17 38.22
N ALA A 8 -14.96 -13.26 39.40
CA ALA A 8 -14.50 -14.18 40.43
C ALA A 8 -14.61 -15.66 39.98
N ALA A 9 -15.75 -16.04 39.40
CA ALA A 9 -15.97 -17.41 38.94
C ALA A 9 -15.01 -17.80 37.80
N LEU A 10 -14.78 -16.92 36.83
CA LEU A 10 -13.82 -17.17 35.75
C LEU A 10 -12.38 -17.23 36.26
N ARG A 11 -12.04 -16.39 37.25
CA ARG A 11 -10.71 -16.37 37.85
C ARG A 11 -10.44 -17.64 38.64
N ASP A 12 -11.42 -18.10 39.44
CA ASP A 12 -11.29 -19.35 40.18
C ASP A 12 -11.15 -20.56 39.27
N PHE A 13 -11.94 -20.61 38.18
CA PHE A 13 -11.78 -21.65 37.16
C PHE A 13 -10.39 -21.62 36.49
N ALA A 14 -9.91 -20.44 36.10
CA ALA A 14 -8.60 -20.30 35.46
C ALA A 14 -7.46 -20.69 36.40
N LEU A 15 -7.57 -20.40 37.72
CA LEU A 15 -6.60 -20.82 38.73
C LEU A 15 -6.60 -22.33 38.94
N GLU A 16 -7.77 -22.97 39.08
CA GLU A 16 -7.85 -24.43 39.21
C GLU A 16 -7.33 -25.12 37.94
N ALA A 17 -7.66 -24.62 36.76
CA ALA A 17 -7.15 -25.13 35.49
C ALA A 17 -5.63 -24.99 35.36
N ALA A 18 -5.09 -23.84 35.76
CA ALA A 18 -3.65 -23.58 35.80
C ALA A 18 -2.90 -24.59 36.67
N ALA A 19 -3.42 -24.85 37.88
CA ALA A 19 -2.86 -25.83 38.81
C ALA A 19 -2.89 -27.24 38.19
N ALA A 20 -4.03 -27.66 37.65
CA ALA A 20 -4.18 -28.99 37.03
C ALA A 20 -3.23 -29.20 35.83
N LEU A 21 -3.10 -28.21 34.95
CA LEU A 21 -2.19 -28.24 33.82
C LEU A 21 -0.72 -28.25 34.24
N THR A 22 -0.37 -27.47 35.26
CA THR A 22 0.98 -27.45 35.85
C THR A 22 1.34 -28.80 36.45
N ASP A 23 0.41 -29.40 37.22
CA ASP A 23 0.61 -30.72 37.81
C ASP A 23 0.76 -31.81 36.73
N ALA A 24 0.03 -31.74 35.62
CA ALA A 24 0.18 -32.66 34.50
C ALA A 24 1.60 -32.57 33.88
N VAL A 25 2.09 -31.36 33.62
CA VAL A 25 3.45 -31.15 33.11
C VAL A 25 4.49 -31.65 34.10
N GLN A 26 4.33 -31.39 35.42
CA GLN A 26 5.26 -31.86 36.46
C GLN A 26 5.22 -33.38 36.63
N SER A 27 4.10 -34.00 36.29
CA SER A 27 3.95 -35.47 36.31
C SER A 27 4.57 -36.18 35.10
N GLY A 28 5.09 -35.39 34.14
CA GLY A 28 5.84 -35.91 32.99
C GLY A 28 5.12 -35.85 31.67
N ASP A 29 3.95 -35.20 31.61
CA ASP A 29 3.29 -34.92 30.33
C ASP A 29 4.05 -33.84 29.58
N GLU A 30 4.45 -34.11 28.34
CA GLU A 30 5.27 -33.18 27.56
C GLU A 30 4.41 -32.16 26.83
N LEU A 31 4.73 -30.86 27.04
CA LEU A 31 4.20 -29.79 26.22
C LEU A 31 4.92 -29.80 24.87
N GLY A 32 4.19 -30.05 23.78
CA GLY A 32 4.74 -30.02 22.43
C GLY A 32 5.13 -28.61 21.98
N TYR A 33 6.10 -28.52 21.07
CA TYR A 33 6.54 -27.27 20.47
C TYR A 33 6.52 -27.37 18.96
N ASP A 34 6.04 -26.32 18.31
CA ASP A 34 6.28 -26.07 16.90
C ASP A 34 7.55 -25.24 16.75
N VAL A 35 8.38 -25.63 15.77
CA VAL A 35 9.67 -24.99 15.52
C VAL A 35 9.60 -24.24 14.21
N ALA A 36 9.65 -22.94 14.28
CA ALA A 36 9.69 -22.10 13.11
C ALA A 36 11.06 -21.43 12.93
N GLU A 37 11.59 -21.47 11.73
CA GLU A 37 12.79 -20.71 11.37
C GLU A 37 12.40 -19.24 11.21
N GLU A 38 13.12 -18.33 11.87
CA GLU A 38 12.99 -16.90 11.62
C GLU A 38 13.91 -16.52 10.45
N PRO A 39 13.36 -16.12 9.30
CA PRO A 39 14.17 -15.61 8.21
C PRO A 39 14.81 -14.28 8.65
N GLY A 40 16.12 -14.15 8.47
CA GLY A 40 16.87 -12.95 8.78
C GLY A 40 18.23 -12.95 8.09
N ALA A 41 18.87 -11.78 8.00
CA ALA A 41 20.20 -11.60 7.41
C ALA A 41 21.35 -12.17 8.28
N GLY A 42 21.02 -12.85 9.39
CA GLY A 42 21.96 -13.42 10.38
C GLY A 42 21.92 -14.95 10.43
N PRO A 43 22.51 -15.55 11.47
CA PRO A 43 22.38 -16.98 11.72
C PRO A 43 20.92 -17.36 11.85
N ILE A 44 20.55 -18.55 11.34
CA ILE A 44 19.19 -19.09 11.43
C ILE A 44 18.77 -19.12 12.90
N LEU A 45 17.74 -18.36 13.22
CA LEU A 45 17.13 -18.35 14.54
C LEU A 45 15.90 -19.25 14.51
N TYR A 46 15.81 -20.15 15.48
CA TYR A 46 14.65 -21.01 15.67
C TYR A 46 13.77 -20.42 16.75
N ARG A 47 12.51 -20.16 16.41
CA ARG A 47 11.50 -19.79 17.39
C ARG A 47 10.69 -21.02 17.75
N TYR A 48 10.70 -21.33 19.02
CA TYR A 48 9.90 -22.42 19.59
C TYR A 48 8.56 -21.85 20.05
N ARG A 49 7.47 -22.33 19.47
CA ARG A 49 6.12 -21.98 19.88
C ARG A 49 5.49 -23.16 20.59
N ALA A 50 5.12 -22.99 21.85
CA ALA A 50 4.45 -24.04 22.61
C ALA A 50 3.04 -24.29 22.04
N LEU A 51 2.67 -25.57 21.88
CA LEU A 51 1.36 -26.00 21.40
C LEU A 51 0.36 -26.07 22.55
N THR A 52 0.18 -24.96 23.29
CA THR A 52 -0.63 -24.87 24.50
C THR A 52 -2.12 -25.16 24.24
N ALA A 53 -2.69 -24.67 23.11
CA ALA A 53 -4.07 -24.94 22.76
C ALA A 53 -4.34 -26.46 22.54
N ALA A 54 -3.41 -27.15 21.85
CA ALA A 54 -3.50 -28.59 21.66
C ALA A 54 -3.37 -29.33 22.99
N TYR A 55 -2.46 -28.88 23.88
CA TYR A 55 -2.27 -29.46 25.21
C TYR A 55 -3.52 -29.27 26.10
N ILE A 56 -4.10 -28.07 26.14
CA ILE A 56 -5.36 -27.80 26.84
C ILE A 56 -6.47 -28.70 26.27
N GLY A 57 -6.55 -28.81 24.94
CA GLY A 57 -7.54 -29.69 24.29
C GLY A 57 -7.43 -31.15 24.68
N ALA A 58 -6.20 -31.68 24.79
CA ALA A 58 -5.95 -33.06 25.22
C ALA A 58 -6.38 -33.29 26.69
N HIS A 59 -6.17 -32.31 27.56
CA HIS A 59 -6.50 -32.38 28.97
C HIS A 59 -7.93 -31.91 29.28
N TRP A 60 -8.68 -31.43 28.28
CA TRP A 60 -10.02 -30.91 28.48
C TRP A 60 -11.01 -31.86 29.25
N PRO A 61 -11.02 -33.16 29.00
CA PRO A 61 -11.90 -34.09 29.74
C PRO A 61 -11.66 -34.09 31.27
N GLN A 62 -10.46 -33.74 31.69
CA GLN A 62 -10.10 -33.60 33.12
C GLN A 62 -10.47 -32.20 33.63
N LEU A 63 -10.18 -31.15 32.87
CA LEU A 63 -10.51 -29.78 33.19
C LEU A 63 -12.02 -29.56 33.29
N ALA A 64 -12.80 -30.25 32.45
CA ALA A 64 -14.26 -30.22 32.50
C ALA A 64 -14.86 -30.77 33.80
N GLN A 65 -14.11 -31.48 34.62
CA GLN A 65 -14.53 -32.01 35.90
C GLN A 65 -14.19 -31.10 37.10
N LEU A 66 -13.50 -29.99 36.85
CA LEU A 66 -13.16 -29.04 37.92
C LEU A 66 -14.43 -28.39 38.53
N PRO A 67 -14.53 -28.34 39.86
CA PRO A 67 -15.68 -27.69 40.53
C PRO A 67 -15.92 -26.25 40.10
N ALA A 68 -14.87 -25.49 39.86
CA ALA A 68 -14.97 -24.09 39.47
C ALA A 68 -15.53 -23.92 38.05
N LEU A 69 -15.46 -24.95 37.17
CA LEU A 69 -16.01 -24.85 35.82
C LEU A 69 -17.55 -24.69 35.84
N GLU A 70 -18.25 -25.41 36.70
CA GLU A 70 -19.72 -25.32 36.79
C GLU A 70 -20.15 -23.93 37.23
N ALA A 71 -19.46 -23.35 38.24
CA ALA A 71 -19.75 -21.99 38.70
C ALA A 71 -19.46 -20.93 37.58
N ALA A 72 -18.34 -21.07 36.87
CA ALA A 72 -17.99 -20.20 35.76
C ALA A 72 -18.99 -20.33 34.59
N ALA A 73 -19.47 -21.56 34.29
CA ALA A 73 -20.46 -21.80 33.26
C ALA A 73 -21.82 -21.17 33.56
N VAL A 74 -22.25 -21.23 34.81
CA VAL A 74 -23.50 -20.61 35.28
C VAL A 74 -23.44 -19.09 35.18
N GLU A 75 -22.35 -18.48 35.65
CA GLU A 75 -22.17 -17.03 35.62
C GLU A 75 -22.00 -16.49 34.18
N LEU A 76 -21.33 -17.23 33.30
CA LEU A 76 -21.18 -16.85 31.89
C LEU A 76 -22.52 -16.93 31.14
N GLY A 77 -23.33 -17.98 31.41
CA GLY A 77 -24.68 -18.12 30.93
C GLY A 77 -24.84 -17.82 29.42
N ALA A 78 -25.83 -16.96 29.10
CA ALA A 78 -26.07 -16.52 27.71
C ALA A 78 -24.90 -15.77 27.07
N GLY A 79 -23.96 -15.26 27.84
CA GLY A 79 -22.75 -14.61 27.36
C GLY A 79 -21.81 -15.53 26.58
N ALA A 80 -21.91 -16.85 26.82
CA ALA A 80 -21.12 -17.86 26.11
C ALA A 80 -21.29 -17.78 24.58
N THR A 81 -22.53 -17.62 24.10
CA THR A 81 -22.82 -17.46 22.66
C THR A 81 -22.11 -16.27 22.06
N THR A 82 -22.15 -15.13 22.77
CA THR A 82 -21.55 -13.88 22.31
C THR A 82 -20.02 -14.01 22.29
N TRP A 83 -19.43 -14.58 23.33
CA TRP A 83 -18.00 -14.82 23.41
C TRP A 83 -17.48 -15.82 22.36
N LEU A 84 -18.19 -16.94 22.15
CA LEU A 84 -17.81 -17.90 21.08
C LEU A 84 -17.83 -17.25 19.71
N ARG A 85 -18.87 -16.47 19.42
CA ARG A 85 -18.99 -15.77 18.14
C ARG A 85 -17.85 -14.75 17.96
N SER A 86 -17.46 -14.02 19.00
CA SER A 86 -16.32 -13.05 18.94
C SER A 86 -15.00 -13.75 18.64
N ASN A 87 -14.88 -15.02 18.99
CA ASN A 87 -13.70 -15.84 18.70
C ASN A 87 -13.84 -16.66 17.39
N GLY A 88 -14.83 -16.35 16.53
CA GLY A 88 -15.02 -17.03 15.25
C GLY A 88 -15.58 -18.46 15.39
N MET A 89 -16.11 -18.80 16.55
CA MET A 89 -16.66 -20.13 16.83
C MET A 89 -18.18 -20.11 16.84
N ALA A 90 -18.78 -21.18 16.32
CA ALA A 90 -20.22 -21.41 16.44
C ALA A 90 -20.52 -22.17 17.71
N GLY A 91 -21.60 -21.80 18.39
CA GLY A 91 -22.07 -22.52 19.60
C GLY A 91 -22.82 -21.61 20.57
N ALA A 92 -23.41 -22.21 21.59
CA ALA A 92 -24.11 -21.52 22.66
C ALA A 92 -23.76 -22.09 24.04
N GLU A 93 -22.92 -23.11 24.09
CA GLU A 93 -22.57 -23.83 25.31
C GLU A 93 -21.44 -23.08 26.06
N ALA A 94 -21.52 -23.08 27.38
CA ALA A 94 -20.55 -22.40 28.22
C ALA A 94 -19.18 -23.12 28.23
N GLU A 95 -19.19 -24.45 28.15
CA GLU A 95 -17.98 -25.26 28.19
C GLU A 95 -16.99 -24.95 27.05
N PRO A 96 -17.39 -24.91 25.75
CA PRO A 96 -16.51 -24.45 24.68
C PRO A 96 -16.03 -22.99 24.86
N ALA A 97 -16.86 -22.12 25.42
CA ALA A 97 -16.50 -20.73 25.69
C ALA A 97 -15.42 -20.60 26.76
N LEU A 98 -15.50 -21.38 27.83
CA LEU A 98 -14.49 -21.44 28.89
C LEU A 98 -13.18 -22.05 28.38
N ARG A 99 -13.26 -23.08 27.52
CA ARG A 99 -12.10 -23.65 26.86
C ARG A 99 -11.40 -22.61 25.98
N ALA A 100 -12.14 -21.90 25.15
CA ALA A 100 -11.59 -20.84 24.31
C ALA A 100 -10.93 -19.73 25.14
N MET A 101 -11.54 -19.36 26.28
CA MET A 101 -10.94 -18.40 27.19
C MET A 101 -9.61 -18.92 27.76
N LEU A 102 -9.54 -20.18 28.14
CA LEU A 102 -8.33 -20.79 28.68
C LEU A 102 -7.22 -20.90 27.61
N GLU A 103 -7.56 -21.34 26.40
CA GLU A 103 -6.62 -21.40 25.27
C GLU A 103 -6.02 -20.02 24.97
N ARG A 104 -6.83 -18.98 25.06
CA ARG A 104 -6.41 -17.59 24.87
C ARG A 104 -5.55 -17.06 26.01
N LEU A 105 -5.83 -17.47 27.24
CA LEU A 105 -5.04 -17.12 28.40
C LEU A 105 -3.60 -17.63 28.32
N TYR A 106 -3.40 -18.78 27.66
CA TYR A 106 -2.09 -19.42 27.50
C TYR A 106 -1.56 -19.39 26.07
N GLU A 107 -2.11 -18.56 25.20
CA GLU A 107 -1.59 -18.38 23.85
C GLU A 107 -0.11 -17.92 23.92
N ASP A 108 0.78 -18.62 23.19
CA ASP A 108 2.22 -18.38 23.18
C ASP A 108 2.94 -18.46 24.55
N ALA A 109 2.28 -18.97 25.59
CA ALA A 109 2.90 -19.21 26.88
C ALA A 109 3.74 -20.49 26.85
N SER A 110 4.86 -20.49 27.57
CA SER A 110 5.73 -21.67 27.74
C SER A 110 5.49 -22.41 29.06
N SER A 111 4.59 -21.91 29.90
CA SER A 111 4.21 -22.49 31.19
C SER A 111 2.73 -22.23 31.46
N PHE A 112 2.16 -23.00 32.40
CA PHE A 112 0.79 -22.85 32.86
C PHE A 112 0.69 -22.11 34.19
N GLU A 113 1.71 -21.32 34.57
CA GLU A 113 1.56 -20.39 35.69
C GLU A 113 0.43 -19.40 35.41
N PHE A 114 -0.40 -19.10 36.41
CA PHE A 114 -1.54 -18.20 36.23
C PHE A 114 -1.07 -16.77 35.90
N PRO A 115 -1.37 -16.24 34.67
CA PRO A 115 -0.89 -14.94 34.21
C PRO A 115 -1.89 -13.85 34.55
N GLU A 116 -1.84 -13.27 35.76
CA GLU A 116 -2.81 -12.28 36.28
C GLU A 116 -3.08 -11.14 35.30
N GLU A 117 -2.05 -10.51 34.76
CA GLU A 117 -2.22 -9.38 33.84
C GLU A 117 -2.92 -9.78 32.53
N ARG A 118 -2.67 -10.98 32.06
CA ARG A 118 -3.32 -11.50 30.85
C ARG A 118 -4.77 -11.88 31.13
N PHE A 119 -5.04 -12.45 32.30
CA PHE A 119 -6.38 -12.73 32.73
C PHE A 119 -7.24 -11.46 32.78
N GLU A 120 -6.74 -10.39 33.43
CA GLU A 120 -7.46 -9.11 33.51
C GLU A 120 -7.73 -8.53 32.11
N ARG A 121 -6.82 -8.70 31.18
CA ARG A 121 -6.99 -8.26 29.79
C ARG A 121 -8.08 -9.06 29.08
N VAL A 122 -8.01 -10.39 29.12
CA VAL A 122 -9.00 -11.28 28.50
C VAL A 122 -10.39 -11.09 29.12
N TYR A 123 -10.47 -10.94 30.45
CA TYR A 123 -11.71 -10.61 31.13
C TYR A 123 -12.27 -9.25 30.69
N GLY A 124 -11.43 -8.23 30.59
CA GLY A 124 -11.83 -6.90 30.12
C GLY A 124 -12.39 -6.91 28.70
N GLU A 125 -11.88 -7.78 27.83
CA GLU A 125 -12.41 -7.99 26.49
C GLU A 125 -13.77 -8.69 26.53
N LEU A 126 -13.89 -9.77 27.33
CA LEU A 126 -15.15 -10.45 27.56
C LEU A 126 -16.22 -9.47 28.09
N GLU A 127 -15.86 -8.66 29.08
CA GLU A 127 -16.77 -7.67 29.68
C GLU A 127 -17.25 -6.63 28.66
N ARG A 128 -16.35 -6.11 27.81
CA ARG A 128 -16.71 -5.21 26.70
C ARG A 128 -17.64 -5.91 25.70
N THR A 129 -17.25 -7.10 25.28
CA THR A 129 -18.04 -7.93 24.36
C THR A 129 -19.47 -8.17 24.86
N LEU A 130 -19.64 -8.44 26.16
CA LEU A 130 -20.94 -8.74 26.76
C LEU A 130 -21.80 -7.51 27.01
N TYR A 131 -21.20 -6.39 27.40
CA TYR A 131 -21.95 -5.25 27.94
C TYR A 131 -21.88 -3.99 27.09
N ASP A 132 -20.83 -3.79 26.29
CA ASP A 132 -20.70 -2.61 25.41
C ASP A 132 -21.15 -2.91 23.99
N GLY A 133 -21.13 -4.17 23.60
CA GLY A 133 -21.45 -4.59 22.23
C GLY A 133 -20.46 -4.01 21.21
N THR A 134 -19.31 -3.51 21.65
CA THR A 134 -18.22 -2.98 20.82
C THR A 134 -17.02 -3.91 20.89
N ALA A 135 -16.34 -4.07 19.76
CA ALA A 135 -15.10 -4.80 19.67
C ALA A 135 -14.06 -3.95 18.93
N ARG A 136 -12.79 -4.03 19.34
CA ARG A 136 -11.69 -3.42 18.61
C ARG A 136 -11.31 -4.32 17.45
N VAL A 137 -11.58 -3.88 16.23
CA VAL A 137 -11.16 -4.57 15.01
C VAL A 137 -9.79 -4.05 14.60
N VAL A 138 -8.85 -4.95 14.40
CA VAL A 138 -7.51 -4.67 13.86
C VAL A 138 -7.35 -5.45 12.57
N ALA A 139 -6.95 -4.78 11.49
CA ALA A 139 -6.60 -5.44 10.24
C ALA A 139 -5.18 -5.03 9.81
N VAL A 140 -4.47 -5.97 9.20
CA VAL A 140 -3.11 -5.75 8.69
C VAL A 140 -2.99 -6.29 7.28
N THR A 141 -2.26 -5.59 6.42
CA THR A 141 -1.89 -6.08 5.10
C THR A 141 -0.47 -5.63 4.75
N PRO A 142 0.38 -6.51 4.23
CA PRO A 142 1.71 -6.13 3.79
C PRO A 142 1.63 -5.22 2.56
N LEU A 143 2.44 -4.16 2.59
CA LEU A 143 2.59 -3.19 1.52
C LEU A 143 3.96 -3.33 0.88
N ARG A 144 4.01 -3.72 -0.39
CA ARG A 144 5.24 -3.73 -1.19
C ARG A 144 5.58 -2.32 -1.66
N GLY A 145 6.87 -2.09 -1.89
CA GLY A 145 7.36 -0.82 -2.43
C GLY A 145 7.33 0.34 -1.44
N ALA A 146 7.15 0.06 -0.15
CA ALA A 146 7.26 1.04 0.93
C ALA A 146 8.41 0.68 1.86
N GLN A 147 9.15 1.68 2.29
CA GLN A 147 10.16 1.62 3.35
C GLN A 147 9.83 2.68 4.39
N LEU A 148 10.05 2.38 5.66
CA LEU A 148 9.82 3.33 6.75
C LEU A 148 11.16 3.69 7.41
N GLU A 149 11.42 4.96 7.64
CA GLU A 149 12.57 5.38 8.46
C GLU A 149 12.34 5.09 9.94
N THR A 150 11.09 5.22 10.40
CA THR A 150 10.66 4.97 11.78
C THR A 150 9.95 3.62 11.91
N ALA A 151 9.67 3.18 13.14
CA ALA A 151 8.94 1.94 13.37
C ALA A 151 7.46 2.04 12.99
N ARG A 152 6.88 3.24 13.08
CA ARG A 152 5.46 3.52 12.81
C ARG A 152 5.28 4.95 12.33
N VAL A 153 4.42 5.13 11.33
CA VAL A 153 3.91 6.44 10.88
C VAL A 153 2.39 6.40 10.98
N ASP A 154 1.82 7.30 11.75
CA ASP A 154 0.35 7.43 11.91
C ASP A 154 -0.22 8.21 10.72
N LEU A 155 -1.29 7.70 10.12
CA LEU A 155 -1.98 8.30 8.98
C LEU A 155 -3.37 8.87 9.36
N GLY A 156 -3.69 8.89 10.65
CA GLY A 156 -4.99 9.35 11.15
C GLY A 156 -6.12 8.33 10.94
N ASN A 157 -7.28 8.61 11.53
CA ASN A 157 -8.51 7.81 11.40
C ASN A 157 -8.29 6.30 11.67
N GLY A 158 -7.41 5.97 12.63
CA GLY A 158 -7.08 4.59 12.99
C GLY A 158 -6.26 3.84 11.94
N VAL A 159 -5.60 4.54 11.02
CA VAL A 159 -4.70 3.95 10.04
C VAL A 159 -3.26 4.30 10.36
N SER A 160 -2.36 3.34 10.24
CA SER A 160 -0.92 3.58 10.34
C SER A 160 -0.12 2.67 9.40
N LEU A 161 1.07 3.11 9.05
CA LEU A 161 2.09 2.27 8.43
C LEU A 161 3.05 1.84 9.54
N THR A 162 3.35 0.55 9.64
CA THR A 162 4.13 0.01 10.74
C THR A 162 5.08 -1.07 10.23
N ARG A 163 6.32 -1.09 10.72
CA ARG A 163 7.20 -2.23 10.47
C ARG A 163 6.62 -3.47 11.14
N ALA A 164 6.60 -4.58 10.43
CA ALA A 164 5.92 -5.79 10.88
C ALA A 164 6.40 -6.34 12.22
N ASN A 165 7.70 -6.17 12.53
CA ASN A 165 8.28 -6.56 13.82
C ASN A 165 7.73 -5.77 15.02
N SER A 166 7.09 -4.63 14.78
CA SER A 166 6.52 -3.75 15.80
C SER A 166 4.98 -3.84 15.87
N ALA A 167 4.34 -4.54 14.97
CA ALA A 167 2.88 -4.53 14.80
C ALA A 167 2.14 -5.65 15.55
N GLY A 168 2.83 -6.65 16.11
CA GLY A 168 2.17 -7.86 16.65
C GLY A 168 1.31 -8.60 15.62
N ALA A 169 1.66 -8.49 14.34
CA ALA A 169 0.96 -9.09 13.22
C ALA A 169 1.26 -10.60 13.12
N PRO A 170 0.42 -11.37 12.39
CA PRO A 170 0.73 -12.76 12.11
C PRO A 170 2.03 -12.87 11.31
N ARG A 171 2.74 -13.98 11.49
CA ARG A 171 4.05 -14.19 10.88
C ARG A 171 3.99 -14.10 9.36
N GLU A 172 2.92 -14.62 8.77
CA GLU A 172 2.68 -14.63 7.33
C GLU A 172 2.54 -13.21 6.75
N ALA A 173 2.10 -12.26 7.57
CA ALA A 173 2.07 -10.85 7.20
C ALA A 173 3.41 -10.16 7.46
N ALA A 174 4.15 -10.61 8.46
CA ALA A 174 5.38 -9.95 8.89
C ALA A 174 6.56 -10.16 7.93
N TRP A 175 6.59 -11.29 7.24
CA TRP A 175 7.71 -11.65 6.37
C TRP A 175 7.23 -11.93 4.95
N PRO A 176 7.89 -11.35 3.95
CA PRO A 176 7.58 -11.65 2.56
C PRO A 176 7.84 -13.14 2.29
N HIS A 177 7.04 -13.72 1.40
CA HIS A 177 7.22 -15.11 1.00
C HIS A 177 8.63 -15.34 0.45
N PRO A 178 9.33 -16.42 0.85
CA PRO A 178 10.70 -16.73 0.37
C PRO A 178 10.83 -16.74 -1.15
N HIS A 179 9.77 -17.10 -1.88
CA HIS A 179 9.76 -17.12 -3.34
C HIS A 179 9.81 -15.72 -3.98
N LEU A 180 9.61 -14.66 -3.21
CA LEU A 180 9.65 -13.27 -3.68
C LEU A 180 10.97 -12.57 -3.39
N LEU A 181 11.84 -13.19 -2.58
CA LEU A 181 13.04 -12.53 -2.05
C LEU A 181 14.30 -12.70 -2.93
N GLY A 182 14.32 -13.67 -3.85
CA GLY A 182 15.56 -13.98 -4.56
C GLY A 182 16.71 -14.29 -3.60
N ASP A 183 17.89 -13.73 -3.86
CA ASP A 183 19.09 -13.87 -3.02
C ASP A 183 19.24 -12.70 -2.01
N GLU A 184 18.28 -11.78 -1.91
CA GLU A 184 18.35 -10.65 -0.98
C GLU A 184 17.93 -11.05 0.43
N PRO A 185 18.57 -10.46 1.48
CA PRO A 185 18.15 -10.70 2.86
C PRO A 185 16.71 -10.24 3.07
N ALA A 186 15.93 -11.09 3.74
CA ALA A 186 14.55 -10.76 4.06
C ALA A 186 14.49 -9.59 5.06
N GLU A 187 13.89 -8.49 4.66
CA GLU A 187 13.53 -7.43 5.58
C GLU A 187 12.05 -7.58 6.01
N PRO A 188 11.71 -7.19 7.26
CA PRO A 188 10.33 -7.23 7.70
C PRO A 188 9.46 -6.32 6.83
N SER A 189 8.29 -6.81 6.45
CA SER A 189 7.34 -6.07 5.63
C SER A 189 6.93 -4.76 6.31
N VAL A 190 6.62 -3.75 5.51
CA VAL A 190 5.80 -2.61 5.96
C VAL A 190 4.34 -3.04 5.91
N LEU A 191 3.60 -2.80 6.97
CA LEU A 191 2.19 -3.14 7.08
C LEU A 191 1.34 -1.87 7.09
N ILE A 192 0.24 -1.90 6.34
CA ILE A 192 -0.91 -1.04 6.61
C ILE A 192 -1.64 -1.68 7.79
N VAL A 193 -1.79 -0.94 8.87
CA VAL A 193 -2.55 -1.33 10.06
C VAL A 193 -3.78 -0.46 10.15
N ILE A 194 -4.96 -1.08 10.24
CA ILE A 194 -6.25 -0.40 10.41
C ILE A 194 -6.83 -0.82 11.75
N GLU A 195 -7.12 0.15 12.60
CA GLU A 195 -7.72 -0.05 13.91
C GLU A 195 -9.05 0.69 13.99
N ARG A 196 -10.09 0.02 14.44
CA ARG A 196 -11.43 0.61 14.59
C ARG A 196 -12.20 -0.05 15.72
N GLU A 197 -12.98 0.73 16.45
CA GLU A 197 -14.07 0.19 17.25
C GLU A 197 -15.29 -0.09 16.36
N ALA A 198 -15.80 -1.32 16.42
CA ALA A 198 -16.97 -1.74 15.68
C ALA A 198 -18.13 -1.97 16.65
N GLU A 199 -19.30 -1.40 16.33
CA GLU A 199 -20.54 -1.63 17.09
C GLU A 199 -21.28 -2.87 16.54
N GLY A 200 -21.91 -3.58 17.43
CA GLY A 200 -23.01 -4.51 17.10
C GLY A 200 -22.64 -5.87 16.57
N GLY A 201 -21.41 -6.30 16.70
CA GLY A 201 -21.12 -7.66 16.28
C GLY A 201 -19.67 -8.07 16.29
N HIS A 202 -19.51 -9.36 16.46
CA HIS A 202 -18.20 -10.02 16.46
C HIS A 202 -17.81 -10.48 15.05
N ASP A 203 -18.66 -10.26 14.05
CA ASP A 203 -18.34 -10.53 12.67
C ASP A 203 -17.40 -9.44 12.14
N LEU A 204 -16.26 -9.87 11.62
CA LEU A 204 -15.31 -8.94 11.01
C LEU A 204 -15.95 -8.22 9.81
N PRO A 205 -15.90 -6.90 9.75
CA PRO A 205 -16.51 -6.15 8.65
C PRO A 205 -15.64 -6.21 7.38
N LEU A 206 -15.39 -7.42 6.87
CA LEU A 206 -14.46 -7.67 5.76
C LEU A 206 -14.71 -6.80 4.51
N PRO A 207 -15.96 -6.54 4.06
CA PRO A 207 -16.19 -5.66 2.92
C PRO A 207 -15.74 -4.22 3.17
N TRP A 208 -15.92 -3.73 4.40
CA TRP A 208 -15.45 -2.41 4.81
C TRP A 208 -13.92 -2.37 4.89
N LEU A 209 -13.30 -3.41 5.46
CA LEU A 209 -11.83 -3.51 5.57
C LEU A 209 -11.17 -3.52 4.19
N ARG A 210 -11.70 -4.32 3.23
CA ARG A 210 -11.20 -4.33 1.84
C ARG A 210 -11.26 -2.94 1.21
N ARG A 211 -12.40 -2.27 1.34
CA ARG A 211 -12.57 -0.91 0.81
C ARG A 211 -11.60 0.06 1.48
N ARG A 212 -11.47 0.00 2.80
CA ARG A 212 -10.58 0.90 3.54
C ARG A 212 -9.11 0.72 3.17
N ILE A 213 -8.66 -0.52 3.00
CA ILE A 213 -7.31 -0.83 2.52
C ILE A 213 -7.10 -0.24 1.11
N ALA A 214 -8.05 -0.45 0.20
CA ALA A 214 -7.99 0.11 -1.15
C ALA A 214 -7.93 1.64 -1.14
N ASP A 215 -8.74 2.31 -0.31
CA ASP A 215 -8.74 3.77 -0.19
C ASP A 215 -7.40 4.30 0.35
N VAL A 216 -6.78 3.60 1.31
CA VAL A 216 -5.45 3.95 1.83
C VAL A 216 -4.39 3.80 0.73
N VAL A 217 -4.36 2.67 0.02
CA VAL A 217 -3.41 2.43 -1.08
C VAL A 217 -3.57 3.47 -2.19
N ARG A 218 -4.81 3.81 -2.55
CA ARG A 218 -5.14 4.89 -3.49
C ARG A 218 -4.54 6.21 -3.06
N GLY A 219 -4.76 6.59 -1.80
CA GLY A 219 -4.21 7.82 -1.25
C GLY A 219 -2.68 7.85 -1.29
N LEU A 220 -2.02 6.76 -0.91
CA LEU A 220 -0.56 6.65 -0.96
C LEU A 220 -0.02 6.78 -2.41
N ARG A 221 -0.68 6.16 -3.39
CA ARG A 221 -0.33 6.28 -4.82
C ARG A 221 -0.55 7.69 -5.38
N LEU A 222 -1.55 8.40 -4.88
CA LEU A 222 -1.76 9.81 -5.22
C LEU A 222 -0.74 10.72 -4.54
N TRP A 223 -0.24 10.35 -3.38
CA TRP A 223 0.76 11.15 -2.65
C TRP A 223 2.11 11.12 -3.35
N ALA A 224 2.65 9.94 -3.61
CA ALA A 224 3.97 9.75 -4.17
C ALA A 224 4.00 8.71 -5.31
N PRO A 225 4.93 8.87 -6.27
CA PRO A 225 5.22 7.83 -7.24
C PRO A 225 5.92 6.64 -6.53
N GLY A 226 5.79 5.45 -7.08
CA GLY A 226 6.50 4.27 -6.58
C GLY A 226 5.76 2.95 -6.84
N THR A 227 6.41 1.86 -6.42
CA THR A 227 5.92 0.50 -6.59
C THR A 227 4.89 0.06 -5.55
N LEU A 228 4.16 1.00 -4.95
CA LEU A 228 3.22 0.73 -3.87
C LEU A 228 2.09 -0.21 -4.27
N ALA A 229 2.04 -1.39 -3.66
CA ALA A 229 0.99 -2.36 -3.89
C ALA A 229 0.78 -3.27 -2.66
N PRO A 230 -0.47 -3.59 -2.28
CA PRO A 230 -0.73 -4.62 -1.30
C PRO A 230 -0.33 -5.99 -1.85
N THR A 231 -0.01 -6.94 -0.97
CA THR A 231 0.41 -8.29 -1.40
C THR A 231 -0.72 -9.19 -1.86
N GLY A 232 -1.97 -8.75 -1.80
CA GLY A 232 -3.16 -9.55 -2.12
C GLY A 232 -3.71 -10.34 -0.94
N SER A 233 -3.04 -10.31 0.20
CA SER A 233 -3.47 -10.98 1.44
C SER A 233 -3.59 -9.98 2.58
N ALA A 234 -4.60 -10.17 3.41
CA ALA A 234 -4.79 -9.40 4.62
C ALA A 234 -5.26 -10.29 5.77
N TRP A 235 -5.05 -9.84 6.97
CA TRP A 235 -5.48 -10.51 8.19
C TRP A 235 -6.24 -9.52 9.05
N ALA A 236 -7.30 -9.99 9.69
CA ALA A 236 -8.03 -9.19 10.65
C ALA A 236 -8.36 -10.01 11.90
N ARG A 237 -8.51 -9.31 13.01
CA ARG A 237 -9.00 -9.89 14.26
C ARG A 237 -9.91 -8.91 14.98
N SER A 238 -10.77 -9.46 15.81
CA SER A 238 -11.56 -8.72 16.77
C SER A 238 -10.92 -8.88 18.13
N ASP A 239 -10.59 -7.78 18.77
CA ASP A 239 -9.83 -7.73 20.01
C ASP A 239 -8.52 -8.55 19.91
N GLU A 240 -8.31 -9.53 20.77
CA GLU A 240 -7.17 -10.44 20.73
C GLU A 240 -7.53 -11.82 20.11
N SER A 241 -8.68 -11.97 19.41
CA SER A 241 -9.03 -13.23 18.75
C SER A 241 -7.97 -13.67 17.75
N PRO A 242 -7.91 -14.94 17.39
CA PRO A 242 -6.99 -15.40 16.35
C PRO A 242 -7.15 -14.63 15.05
N TRP A 243 -6.03 -14.35 14.39
CA TRP A 243 -6.02 -13.69 13.11
C TRP A 243 -6.77 -14.53 12.06
N GLN A 244 -7.71 -13.90 11.36
CA GLN A 244 -8.44 -14.48 10.24
C GLN A 244 -7.88 -13.90 8.93
N HIS A 245 -7.44 -14.79 8.05
CA HIS A 245 -6.98 -14.39 6.72
C HIS A 245 -8.16 -14.05 5.81
N PHE A 246 -7.99 -13.05 4.96
CA PHE A 246 -8.91 -12.76 3.87
C PHE A 246 -8.16 -12.20 2.66
N ASP A 247 -8.68 -12.50 1.48
CA ASP A 247 -8.07 -12.07 0.23
C ASP A 247 -8.44 -10.63 -0.09
N LEU A 248 -7.48 -9.91 -0.65
CA LEU A 248 -7.66 -8.63 -1.33
C LEU A 248 -7.64 -8.85 -2.83
N ASP A 249 -8.20 -7.90 -3.58
CA ASP A 249 -8.05 -7.92 -5.03
C ASP A 249 -6.56 -7.87 -5.39
N PRO A 250 -6.12 -8.73 -6.32
CA PRO A 250 -4.72 -8.80 -6.68
C PRO A 250 -4.28 -7.49 -7.33
N ALA A 251 -3.27 -6.85 -6.76
CA ALA A 251 -2.63 -5.67 -7.33
C ALA A 251 -1.36 -6.06 -8.08
N GLY A 252 -1.14 -5.44 -9.22
CA GLY A 252 0.11 -5.59 -9.97
C GLY A 252 1.32 -5.11 -9.18
N PRO A 253 2.54 -5.51 -9.59
CA PRO A 253 3.78 -5.20 -8.84
C PRO A 253 4.12 -3.70 -8.77
N GLY A 254 3.41 -2.87 -9.53
CA GLY A 254 3.75 -1.46 -9.65
C GLY A 254 5.02 -1.20 -10.48
N ARG A 255 5.35 0.08 -10.68
CA ARG A 255 6.53 0.55 -11.42
C ARG A 255 7.27 1.62 -10.63
N GLY A 256 8.57 1.78 -10.91
CA GLY A 256 9.42 2.77 -10.26
C GLY A 256 10.15 2.21 -9.04
N ASP A 257 10.72 3.10 -8.26
CA ASP A 257 11.49 2.76 -7.07
C ASP A 257 10.60 2.64 -5.83
N PRO A 258 11.03 1.92 -4.80
CA PRO A 258 10.36 1.93 -3.50
C PRO A 258 10.33 3.36 -2.93
N TRP A 259 9.21 3.71 -2.29
CA TRP A 259 9.08 4.99 -1.61
C TRP A 259 9.49 4.88 -0.14
N THR A 260 10.44 5.71 0.27
CA THR A 260 10.83 5.83 1.67
C THR A 260 10.01 6.91 2.36
N ILE A 261 9.34 6.54 3.44
CA ILE A 261 8.44 7.40 4.22
C ILE A 261 9.13 7.79 5.51
N GLY A 262 9.38 9.09 5.67
CA GLY A 262 9.96 9.68 6.86
C GLY A 262 8.93 10.04 7.94
N GLU A 263 9.40 10.41 9.12
CA GLU A 263 8.53 10.90 10.19
C GLU A 263 7.87 12.24 9.80
N GLU A 264 8.60 13.07 9.07
CA GLU A 264 8.15 14.39 8.59
C GLU A 264 6.97 14.30 7.59
N ASP A 265 6.90 13.22 6.80
CA ASP A 265 5.81 13.00 5.85
C ASP A 265 4.46 12.71 6.57
N GLY A 266 4.49 12.20 7.80
CA GLY A 266 3.32 11.69 8.51
C GLY A 266 2.21 12.72 8.70
N GLY A 267 2.56 13.95 9.06
CA GLY A 267 1.60 15.04 9.28
C GLY A 267 0.89 15.46 8.01
N GLU A 268 1.66 15.79 6.97
CA GLU A 268 1.11 16.21 5.67
C GLU A 268 0.31 15.09 4.99
N LEU A 269 0.79 13.86 5.09
CA LEU A 269 0.12 12.69 4.54
C LEU A 269 -1.22 12.42 5.25
N THR A 270 -1.28 12.61 6.58
CA THR A 270 -2.52 12.49 7.35
C THR A 270 -3.57 13.51 6.89
N GLU A 271 -3.18 14.78 6.75
CA GLU A 271 -4.07 15.84 6.26
C GLU A 271 -4.55 15.56 4.84
N PHE A 272 -3.66 15.10 3.97
CA PHE A 272 -3.97 14.74 2.60
C PHE A 272 -4.98 13.58 2.51
N LEU A 273 -4.75 12.48 3.27
CA LEU A 273 -5.66 11.34 3.28
C LEU A 273 -7.03 11.72 3.83
N ALA A 274 -7.09 12.59 4.86
CA ALA A 274 -8.34 13.10 5.37
C ALA A 274 -9.10 13.96 4.34
N ALA A 275 -8.40 14.76 3.55
CA ALA A 275 -9.00 15.54 2.47
C ALA A 275 -9.60 14.65 1.38
N ILE A 276 -8.87 13.61 0.94
CA ILE A 276 -9.35 12.64 -0.05
C ILE A 276 -10.59 11.88 0.45
N GLU A 277 -10.61 11.47 1.71
CA GLU A 277 -11.73 10.73 2.30
C GLU A 277 -13.02 11.56 2.31
N GLN A 278 -12.91 12.88 2.43
CA GLN A 278 -14.06 13.80 2.41
C GLN A 278 -14.45 14.25 1.00
N ALA A 279 -13.63 13.97 0.01
CA ALA A 279 -13.85 14.42 -1.36
C ALA A 279 -15.12 13.79 -1.97
N ARG A 280 -15.94 14.63 -2.63
CA ARG A 280 -17.02 14.13 -3.48
C ARG A 280 -16.46 13.82 -4.85
N ILE A 281 -16.51 12.56 -5.25
CA ILE A 281 -15.94 12.09 -6.50
C ILE A 281 -17.06 11.89 -7.53
N PRO A 282 -17.23 12.81 -8.52
CA PRO A 282 -18.16 12.61 -9.63
C PRO A 282 -17.78 11.40 -10.47
N GLY A 283 -18.75 10.76 -11.14
CA GLY A 283 -18.51 9.52 -11.89
C GLY A 283 -17.36 9.58 -12.89
N ARG A 284 -17.17 10.72 -13.58
CA ARG A 284 -16.05 10.95 -14.50
C ARG A 284 -14.69 10.93 -13.79
N ILE A 285 -14.60 11.57 -12.63
CA ILE A 285 -13.38 11.60 -11.82
C ILE A 285 -13.13 10.21 -11.20
N ALA A 286 -14.18 9.53 -10.75
CA ALA A 286 -14.06 8.16 -10.24
C ALA A 286 -13.49 7.22 -11.31
N TRP A 287 -13.96 7.31 -12.55
CA TRP A 287 -13.44 6.52 -13.65
C TRP A 287 -11.98 6.87 -14.00
N ALA A 288 -11.64 8.16 -14.00
CA ALA A 288 -10.24 8.58 -14.22
C ALA A 288 -9.30 8.08 -13.13
N LEU A 289 -9.76 8.09 -11.88
CA LEU A 289 -9.04 7.56 -10.72
C LEU A 289 -8.82 6.06 -10.85
N GLU A 290 -9.84 5.31 -11.24
CA GLU A 290 -9.72 3.86 -11.52
C GLU A 290 -8.68 3.58 -12.63
N ARG A 291 -8.69 4.35 -13.73
CA ARG A 291 -7.68 4.23 -14.78
C ARG A 291 -6.28 4.57 -14.29
N PHE A 292 -6.14 5.59 -13.45
CA PHE A 292 -4.86 5.94 -12.83
C PHE A 292 -4.33 4.79 -11.98
N GLU A 293 -5.16 4.19 -11.12
CA GLU A 293 -4.78 3.06 -10.27
C GLU A 293 -4.35 1.85 -11.11
N LEU A 294 -5.13 1.50 -12.14
CA LEU A 294 -4.76 0.43 -13.08
C LEU A 294 -3.43 0.72 -13.77
N GLY A 295 -3.19 1.96 -14.20
CA GLY A 295 -1.92 2.37 -14.78
C GLY A 295 -0.74 2.19 -13.82
N CYS A 296 -0.93 2.52 -12.53
CA CYS A 296 0.10 2.27 -11.50
C CYS A 296 0.39 0.77 -11.29
N GLU A 297 -0.59 -0.10 -11.53
CA GLU A 297 -0.46 -1.55 -11.35
C GLU A 297 0.10 -2.29 -12.56
N ARG A 298 0.19 -1.63 -13.73
CA ARG A 298 0.73 -2.26 -14.93
C ARG A 298 2.24 -2.45 -14.85
N PRO A 299 2.74 -3.66 -15.06
CA PRO A 299 4.19 -3.91 -15.09
C PRO A 299 4.86 -3.37 -16.34
N ARG A 300 4.10 -3.18 -17.43
CA ARG A 300 4.59 -2.70 -18.72
C ARG A 300 4.24 -1.23 -18.94
N ASP A 301 5.22 -0.42 -19.27
CA ASP A 301 5.03 1.01 -19.53
C ASP A 301 3.97 1.31 -20.59
N ALA A 302 3.90 0.50 -21.65
CA ALA A 302 2.93 0.66 -22.72
C ALA A 302 1.48 0.56 -22.25
N GLU A 303 1.19 -0.45 -21.40
CA GLU A 303 -0.15 -0.67 -20.85
C GLU A 303 -0.50 0.43 -19.86
N ALA A 304 0.46 0.83 -19.02
CA ALA A 304 0.31 1.91 -18.07
C ALA A 304 0.06 3.25 -18.76
N LEU A 305 0.81 3.55 -19.82
CA LEU A 305 0.62 4.77 -20.62
C LEU A 305 -0.80 4.84 -21.17
N SER A 306 -1.32 3.74 -21.71
CA SER A 306 -2.70 3.70 -22.23
C SER A 306 -3.72 3.98 -21.13
N ASP A 307 -3.57 3.39 -19.94
CA ASP A 307 -4.48 3.65 -18.81
C ASP A 307 -4.38 5.11 -18.33
N HIS A 308 -3.19 5.69 -18.22
CA HIS A 308 -3.00 7.10 -17.85
C HIS A 308 -3.54 8.07 -18.90
N LEU A 309 -3.36 7.78 -20.20
CA LEU A 309 -3.94 8.58 -21.28
C LEU A 309 -5.47 8.49 -21.29
N MET A 310 -6.04 7.32 -20.95
CA MET A 310 -7.49 7.19 -20.77
C MET A 310 -7.98 8.06 -19.58
N ALA A 311 -7.25 8.07 -18.47
CA ALA A 311 -7.55 8.95 -17.34
C ALA A 311 -7.54 10.43 -17.77
N LEU A 312 -6.54 10.89 -18.51
CA LEU A 312 -6.48 12.25 -19.04
C LEU A 312 -7.65 12.59 -19.97
N LYS A 313 -7.99 11.66 -20.88
CA LYS A 313 -9.14 11.82 -21.80
C LYS A 313 -10.44 12.03 -21.00
N ALA A 314 -10.61 11.32 -19.89
CA ALA A 314 -11.77 11.49 -19.02
C ALA A 314 -11.75 12.81 -18.24
N LEU A 315 -10.60 13.17 -17.66
CA LEU A 315 -10.44 14.39 -16.88
C LEU A 315 -10.69 15.64 -17.72
N LEU A 316 -10.20 15.66 -18.95
CA LEU A 316 -10.28 16.81 -19.88
C LEU A 316 -11.47 16.75 -20.85
N ASP A 317 -12.39 15.79 -20.67
CA ASP A 317 -13.57 15.59 -21.51
C ASP A 317 -13.22 15.52 -23.02
N ALA A 318 -12.20 14.71 -23.34
CA ALA A 318 -11.68 14.55 -24.68
C ALA A 318 -12.30 13.33 -25.40
N SER A 319 -13.62 13.22 -25.35
CA SER A 319 -14.37 12.10 -25.93
C SER A 319 -14.46 12.15 -27.44
N ASP A 320 -14.45 13.36 -28.03
CA ASP A 320 -14.47 13.60 -29.46
C ASP A 320 -13.07 13.88 -30.06
N GLU A 321 -12.98 13.98 -31.40
CA GLU A 321 -11.72 14.24 -32.10
C GLU A 321 -11.18 15.65 -31.82
N ALA A 322 -12.05 16.65 -31.72
CA ALA A 322 -11.67 18.03 -31.39
C ALA A 322 -11.14 18.13 -29.95
N GLY A 323 -11.78 17.44 -29.01
CA GLY A 323 -11.31 17.35 -27.62
C GLY A 323 -9.93 16.71 -27.53
N ARG A 324 -9.69 15.62 -28.28
CA ARG A 324 -8.36 14.96 -28.34
C ARG A 324 -7.29 15.85 -28.94
N ALA A 325 -7.58 16.61 -29.99
CA ALA A 325 -6.64 17.54 -30.61
C ALA A 325 -6.23 18.69 -29.67
N SER A 326 -7.12 19.12 -28.79
CA SER A 326 -6.85 20.18 -27.82
C SER A 326 -6.33 19.68 -26.46
N LEU A 327 -6.30 18.36 -26.22
CA LEU A 327 -5.93 17.77 -24.92
C LEU A 327 -4.52 18.15 -24.51
N SER A 328 -3.55 18.08 -25.44
CA SER A 328 -2.15 18.41 -25.15
C SER A 328 -1.98 19.88 -24.75
N LEU A 329 -2.71 20.80 -25.37
CA LEU A 329 -2.71 22.22 -25.00
C LEU A 329 -3.34 22.45 -23.62
N ARG A 330 -4.49 21.82 -23.34
CA ARG A 330 -5.17 21.94 -22.05
C ARG A 330 -4.34 21.36 -20.92
N LEU A 331 -3.72 20.17 -21.13
CA LEU A 331 -2.82 19.59 -20.15
C LEU A 331 -1.65 20.53 -19.86
N ALA A 332 -1.04 21.08 -20.89
CA ALA A 332 0.07 22.04 -20.73
C ALA A 332 -0.36 23.30 -19.96
N ALA A 333 -1.58 23.78 -20.18
CA ALA A 333 -2.11 24.93 -19.43
C ALA A 333 -2.31 24.65 -17.94
N LEU A 334 -2.71 23.42 -17.59
CA LEU A 334 -2.98 23.02 -16.20
C LEU A 334 -1.71 22.60 -15.44
N CYS A 335 -0.74 21.98 -16.12
CA CYS A 335 0.40 21.34 -15.48
C CYS A 335 1.71 22.14 -15.62
N ALA A 336 1.72 23.28 -16.36
CA ALA A 336 2.95 24.03 -16.57
C ALA A 336 2.72 25.54 -16.56
N GLU A 337 3.73 26.27 -16.10
CA GLU A 337 3.82 27.71 -16.29
C GLU A 337 4.01 28.06 -17.78
N GLU A 338 3.66 29.27 -18.16
CA GLU A 338 3.64 29.70 -19.56
C GLU A 338 4.91 29.39 -20.36
N PRO A 339 6.14 29.59 -19.83
CA PRO A 339 7.38 29.26 -20.54
C PRO A 339 7.52 27.79 -20.90
N ASP A 340 7.02 26.90 -20.04
CA ASP A 340 7.22 25.44 -20.13
C ASP A 340 6.07 24.72 -20.84
N ARG A 341 4.95 25.39 -21.11
CA ARG A 341 3.75 24.80 -21.74
C ARG A 341 4.06 24.08 -23.05
N ARG A 342 4.94 24.62 -23.86
CA ARG A 342 5.35 23.99 -25.14
C ARG A 342 6.09 22.68 -24.94
N ALA A 343 6.83 22.53 -23.85
CA ALA A 343 7.51 21.28 -23.50
C ALA A 343 6.50 20.21 -23.10
N VAL A 344 5.58 20.53 -22.20
CA VAL A 344 4.51 19.62 -21.77
C VAL A 344 3.60 19.24 -22.92
N GLN A 345 3.23 20.19 -23.80
CA GLN A 345 2.44 19.90 -24.98
C GLN A 345 3.11 18.85 -25.89
N ARG A 346 4.38 19.10 -26.26
CA ARG A 346 5.15 18.17 -27.10
C ARG A 346 5.29 16.80 -26.46
N ARG A 347 5.50 16.75 -25.14
CA ARG A 347 5.59 15.50 -24.39
C ARG A 347 4.29 14.72 -24.45
N THR A 348 3.15 15.38 -24.32
CA THR A 348 1.83 14.75 -24.43
C THR A 348 1.57 14.24 -25.84
N GLU A 349 1.95 14.99 -26.88
CA GLU A 349 1.84 14.57 -28.27
C GLU A 349 2.71 13.33 -28.57
N LEU A 350 3.91 13.28 -27.99
CA LEU A 350 4.81 12.13 -28.05
C LEU A 350 4.18 10.90 -27.35
N ALA A 351 3.55 11.07 -26.20
CA ALA A 351 2.84 10.01 -25.49
C ALA A 351 1.73 9.40 -26.34
N PHE A 352 0.92 10.22 -27.02
CA PHE A 352 -0.09 9.73 -27.96
C PHE A 352 0.49 9.05 -29.19
N ALA A 353 1.63 9.52 -29.69
CA ALA A 353 2.32 8.87 -30.81
C ALA A 353 2.85 7.49 -30.40
N LEU A 354 3.45 7.39 -29.21
CA LEU A 354 3.92 6.14 -28.63
C LEU A 354 2.77 5.16 -28.39
N GLU A 355 1.65 5.59 -27.79
CA GLU A 355 0.46 4.75 -27.61
C GLU A 355 -0.01 4.14 -28.95
N ARG A 356 -0.14 4.96 -29.99
CA ARG A 356 -0.58 4.50 -31.31
C ARG A 356 0.39 3.50 -31.95
N PHE A 357 1.69 3.76 -31.80
CA PHE A 357 2.73 2.86 -32.33
C PHE A 357 2.67 1.48 -31.65
N LEU A 358 2.53 1.46 -30.31
CA LEU A 358 2.44 0.23 -29.52
C LEU A 358 1.15 -0.55 -29.78
N ILE A 359 0.00 0.13 -29.90
CA ILE A 359 -1.28 -0.49 -30.27
C ILE A 359 -1.20 -1.07 -31.71
N GLY A 360 -0.42 -0.44 -32.60
CA GLY A 360 -0.15 -0.94 -33.95
C GLY A 360 0.78 -2.15 -34.00
N GLY A 361 1.26 -2.67 -32.88
CA GLY A 361 2.14 -3.83 -32.76
C GLY A 361 3.63 -3.51 -32.84
N GLY A 362 4.02 -2.23 -32.77
CA GLY A 362 5.42 -1.82 -32.65
C GLY A 362 5.99 -2.15 -31.28
N SER A 363 7.28 -2.48 -31.20
CA SER A 363 7.96 -2.62 -29.91
C SER A 363 8.46 -1.27 -29.39
N ALA A 364 8.62 -1.15 -28.08
CA ALA A 364 9.18 0.05 -27.47
C ALA A 364 10.60 0.38 -28.00
N ASP A 365 11.42 -0.64 -28.20
CA ASP A 365 12.78 -0.48 -28.74
C ASP A 365 12.74 0.02 -30.19
N ALA A 366 11.88 -0.56 -31.04
CA ALA A 366 11.71 -0.10 -32.41
C ALA A 366 11.21 1.35 -32.49
N TYR A 367 10.36 1.80 -31.54
CA TYR A 367 9.93 3.18 -31.48
C TYR A 367 11.09 4.13 -31.20
N VAL A 368 11.95 3.80 -30.24
CA VAL A 368 13.13 4.61 -29.89
C VAL A 368 14.11 4.66 -31.08
N ASP A 369 14.32 3.54 -31.78
CA ASP A 369 15.19 3.46 -32.96
C ASP A 369 14.66 4.29 -34.14
N GLU A 370 13.35 4.26 -34.41
CA GLU A 370 12.74 4.98 -35.51
C GLU A 370 12.56 6.48 -35.26
N VAL A 371 12.16 6.84 -34.04
CA VAL A 371 11.78 8.22 -33.71
C VAL A 371 12.92 8.96 -33.04
N GLY A 372 13.94 8.25 -32.53
CA GLY A 372 15.10 8.83 -31.85
C GLY A 372 14.69 9.58 -30.56
N SER A 373 13.61 9.17 -29.92
CA SER A 373 13.04 9.83 -28.77
C SER A 373 13.46 9.17 -27.45
N GLU A 374 13.01 9.78 -26.36
CA GLU A 374 13.31 9.29 -25.03
C GLU A 374 12.65 7.94 -24.74
N SER A 375 13.16 7.25 -23.71
CA SER A 375 12.63 5.96 -23.25
C SER A 375 11.12 6.02 -22.98
N PRO A 376 10.34 5.03 -23.42
CA PRO A 376 8.92 4.91 -23.11
C PRO A 376 8.61 5.01 -21.60
N ALA A 377 9.50 4.50 -20.75
CA ALA A 377 9.37 4.60 -19.30
C ALA A 377 9.33 6.05 -18.81
N ILE A 378 10.21 6.91 -19.36
CA ILE A 378 10.25 8.34 -18.98
C ILE A 378 8.96 9.03 -19.40
N VAL A 379 8.51 8.81 -20.65
CA VAL A 379 7.26 9.39 -21.16
C VAL A 379 6.07 8.96 -20.29
N THR A 380 6.01 7.68 -19.94
CA THR A 380 4.94 7.14 -19.09
C THR A 380 4.95 7.75 -17.70
N SER A 381 6.12 7.88 -17.06
CA SER A 381 6.26 8.46 -15.72
C SER A 381 5.87 9.94 -15.69
N GLU A 382 6.18 10.71 -16.73
CA GLU A 382 5.79 12.11 -16.81
C GLU A 382 4.28 12.29 -17.00
N ILE A 383 3.64 11.46 -17.83
CA ILE A 383 2.18 11.48 -17.98
C ILE A 383 1.51 11.03 -16.68
N GLU A 384 2.03 10.00 -16.02
CA GLU A 384 1.57 9.56 -14.69
C GLU A 384 1.64 10.71 -13.67
N ALA A 385 2.75 11.45 -13.64
CA ALA A 385 2.92 12.60 -12.74
C ALA A 385 1.88 13.70 -12.99
N CYS A 386 1.57 14.00 -14.25
CA CYS A 386 0.51 14.96 -14.61
C CYS A 386 -0.88 14.48 -14.14
N VAL A 387 -1.21 13.20 -14.39
CA VAL A 387 -2.50 12.63 -13.95
C VAL A 387 -2.61 12.68 -12.42
N ARG A 388 -1.54 12.28 -11.71
CA ARG A 388 -1.47 12.30 -10.25
C ARG A 388 -1.69 13.71 -9.71
N ALA A 389 -1.00 14.72 -10.24
CA ALA A 389 -1.14 16.11 -9.83
C ALA A 389 -2.57 16.61 -10.01
N LEU A 390 -3.16 16.41 -11.20
CA LEU A 390 -4.54 16.84 -11.47
C LEU A 390 -5.55 16.16 -10.55
N LEU A 391 -5.43 14.85 -10.33
CA LEU A 391 -6.31 14.12 -9.42
C LEU A 391 -6.18 14.62 -7.98
N ARG A 392 -4.94 14.84 -7.51
CA ARG A 392 -4.69 15.42 -6.18
C ARG A 392 -5.37 16.77 -6.03
N ASP A 393 -5.15 17.66 -6.97
CA ASP A 393 -5.66 19.05 -6.91
C ASP A 393 -7.18 19.08 -6.93
N ILE A 394 -7.83 18.20 -7.71
CA ILE A 394 -9.29 18.05 -7.69
C ILE A 394 -9.77 17.51 -6.34
N LEU A 395 -9.17 16.43 -5.85
CA LEU A 395 -9.61 15.76 -4.63
C LEU A 395 -9.37 16.62 -3.38
N CYS A 396 -8.31 17.42 -3.38
CA CYS A 396 -8.04 18.39 -2.32
C CYS A 396 -8.82 19.71 -2.48
N GLY A 397 -9.59 19.89 -3.55
CA GLY A 397 -10.39 21.09 -3.80
C GLY A 397 -9.59 22.30 -4.28
N TYR A 398 -8.36 22.12 -4.73
CA TYR A 398 -7.52 23.18 -5.32
C TYR A 398 -7.93 23.49 -6.77
N LEU A 399 -8.43 22.47 -7.49
CA LEU A 399 -8.95 22.63 -8.86
C LEU A 399 -10.44 22.23 -8.93
N ASP A 400 -11.18 22.94 -9.79
CA ASP A 400 -12.55 22.55 -10.14
C ASP A 400 -12.52 21.21 -10.90
N ALA A 401 -13.54 20.38 -10.68
CA ALA A 401 -13.71 19.12 -11.40
C ALA A 401 -13.92 19.32 -12.92
N ASP A 402 -14.31 20.51 -13.38
CA ASP A 402 -14.38 20.90 -14.80
C ASP A 402 -13.04 21.44 -15.29
N LEU A 403 -12.05 20.53 -15.39
CA LEU A 403 -10.71 20.87 -15.86
C LEU A 403 -10.69 21.44 -17.27
N ARG A 404 -11.62 21.01 -18.13
CA ARG A 404 -11.72 21.53 -19.50
C ARG A 404 -11.95 23.04 -19.48
N ARG A 405 -12.94 23.48 -18.71
CA ARG A 405 -13.26 24.89 -18.55
C ARG A 405 -12.09 25.66 -17.94
N THR A 406 -11.52 25.14 -16.86
CA THR A 406 -10.36 25.75 -16.20
C THR A 406 -9.18 25.94 -17.16
N ALA A 407 -8.86 24.93 -17.97
CA ALA A 407 -7.79 25.01 -18.96
C ALA A 407 -8.09 26.03 -20.06
N ASP A 408 -9.32 26.04 -20.58
CA ASP A 408 -9.75 26.99 -21.62
C ASP A 408 -9.70 28.43 -21.09
N ASP A 409 -10.10 28.68 -19.85
CA ASP A 409 -10.01 30.02 -19.20
C ASP A 409 -8.54 30.47 -19.04
N ILE A 410 -7.64 29.57 -18.64
CA ILE A 410 -6.19 29.84 -18.54
C ILE A 410 -5.61 30.21 -19.91
N LEU A 411 -5.94 29.46 -20.96
CA LEU A 411 -5.44 29.68 -22.32
C LEU A 411 -5.95 31.02 -22.91
N LEU A 412 -7.20 31.37 -22.64
CA LEU A 412 -7.78 32.63 -23.07
C LEU A 412 -7.15 33.84 -22.35
N THR A 413 -6.93 33.72 -21.05
CA THR A 413 -6.29 34.78 -20.25
C THR A 413 -4.84 35.03 -20.64
N SER A 414 -4.09 33.97 -20.94
CA SER A 414 -2.67 34.07 -21.36
C SER A 414 -2.53 34.73 -22.75
N ASN A 415 -3.57 34.70 -23.60
CA ASN A 415 -3.57 35.33 -24.92
C ASN A 415 -4.23 36.75 -24.90
N ALA A 416 -4.69 37.21 -23.74
CA ALA A 416 -5.20 38.56 -23.63
C ALA A 416 -4.03 39.53 -23.90
N PRO A 417 -4.24 40.56 -24.80
CA PRO A 417 -3.21 41.56 -25.00
C PRO A 417 -2.93 42.21 -23.64
N VAL A 418 -1.67 42.28 -23.26
CA VAL A 418 -1.25 43.08 -22.11
C VAL A 418 -1.73 44.51 -22.41
N GLU A 419 -2.75 44.99 -21.72
CA GLU A 419 -3.07 46.39 -21.68
C GLU A 419 -1.85 47.09 -21.08
N ILE A 420 -0.92 47.53 -21.95
CA ILE A 420 0.08 48.47 -21.59
C ILE A 420 -0.70 49.72 -21.23
N GLU A 421 -0.92 49.98 -19.94
CA GLU A 421 -1.28 51.32 -19.49
C GLU A 421 -0.32 52.27 -20.15
N ALA A 422 -0.80 52.96 -21.15
CA ALA A 422 -0.08 54.03 -21.79
C ALA A 422 0.12 55.09 -20.70
N ARG A 423 1.20 54.97 -19.96
CA ARG A 423 1.69 56.00 -19.08
C ARG A 423 1.84 57.25 -19.95
N ASP A 424 1.04 58.23 -19.66
CA ASP A 424 1.07 59.49 -20.32
C ASP A 424 2.47 60.06 -20.30
N LEU A 425 3.24 59.86 -21.40
CA LEU A 425 4.56 60.43 -21.64
C LEU A 425 4.45 61.88 -22.09
N ARG A 426 3.36 62.59 -21.73
CA ARG A 426 3.10 63.95 -22.22
C ARG A 426 3.46 65.07 -21.26
N ASP A 427 4.02 64.78 -20.09
CA ASP A 427 4.45 65.83 -19.14
C ASP A 427 5.88 65.66 -18.64
N GLU A 428 6.85 65.61 -19.57
CA GLU A 428 8.21 66.05 -19.24
C GLU A 428 8.46 67.36 -20.02
N PRO A 429 8.69 68.49 -19.35
CA PRO A 429 9.10 69.71 -20.01
C PRO A 429 10.48 69.55 -20.62
N ASP A 430 10.66 69.96 -21.89
CA ASP A 430 11.92 70.02 -22.60
C ASP A 430 13.03 70.66 -21.75
N PRO A 431 14.17 69.99 -21.53
CA PRO A 431 15.32 70.63 -20.91
C PRO A 431 15.97 71.59 -21.91
N ALA A 432 16.15 72.82 -21.46
CA ALA A 432 16.83 73.88 -22.19
C ALA A 432 18.22 73.43 -22.65
N PRO A 433 18.74 73.91 -23.79
CA PRO A 433 20.03 73.53 -24.33
C PRO A 433 21.18 74.24 -23.53
N ASP A 434 21.81 73.47 -22.66
CA ASP A 434 23.12 73.91 -22.10
C ASP A 434 24.26 73.45 -23.03
N THR A 435 24.83 74.45 -23.67
CA THR A 435 26.14 74.39 -24.33
C THR A 435 27.20 74.28 -23.28
N ASP A 436 27.81 73.11 -23.10
CA ASP A 436 29.20 73.04 -22.66
C ASP A 436 29.87 71.78 -23.24
N THR A 437 30.75 72.06 -24.19
CA THR A 437 31.57 71.07 -24.89
C THR A 437 32.76 70.75 -24.00
N THR A 438 32.73 69.60 -23.38
CA THR A 438 33.94 69.05 -22.78
C THR A 438 34.20 67.66 -23.40
N GLU A 439 35.32 67.58 -24.09
CA GLU A 439 35.92 66.39 -24.67
C GLU A 439 36.00 65.30 -23.63
N ILE A 440 35.35 64.18 -23.87
CA ILE A 440 35.55 62.94 -23.08
C ILE A 440 36.35 61.96 -23.92
N GLU A 441 37.57 61.78 -23.48
CA GLU A 441 38.58 60.84 -23.94
C GLU A 441 38.01 59.42 -23.97
N ALA A 442 38.14 58.74 -25.11
CA ALA A 442 37.66 57.37 -25.34
C ALA A 442 38.45 56.39 -24.48
N VAL A 443 37.77 55.87 -23.43
CA VAL A 443 38.27 54.72 -22.63
C VAL A 443 37.83 53.42 -23.32
N ALA A 444 38.88 52.69 -23.75
CA ALA A 444 38.69 51.35 -24.38
C ALA A 444 38.07 50.36 -23.43
N PRO A 445 37.18 49.45 -23.91
CA PRO A 445 36.54 48.46 -23.08
C PRO A 445 37.53 47.42 -22.53
N PRO A 446 37.33 46.93 -21.27
CA PRO A 446 38.24 45.98 -20.66
C PRO A 446 38.09 44.59 -21.32
N LYS A 447 39.24 43.97 -21.63
CA LYS A 447 39.35 42.62 -22.17
C LYS A 447 38.73 41.59 -21.22
N PRO A 448 37.97 40.60 -21.71
CA PRO A 448 37.38 39.56 -20.86
C PRO A 448 38.48 38.69 -20.24
N LYS A 449 38.42 38.52 -18.92
CA LYS A 449 39.27 37.59 -18.15
C LYS A 449 39.00 36.14 -18.57
N ALA A 450 40.06 35.45 -18.97
CA ALA A 450 40.04 34.05 -19.32
C ALA A 450 39.53 33.17 -18.14
N LYS A 451 38.51 32.34 -18.39
CA LYS A 451 38.05 31.30 -17.46
C LYS A 451 39.15 30.24 -17.26
N PRO A 452 39.35 29.73 -16.04
CA PRO A 452 40.32 28.67 -15.81
C PRO A 452 39.85 27.36 -16.50
N ARG A 453 40.76 26.78 -17.26
CA ARG A 453 40.63 25.56 -18.02
C ARG A 453 40.48 24.39 -17.07
N ALA A 454 39.30 23.76 -17.02
CA ALA A 454 39.06 22.53 -16.29
C ALA A 454 39.99 21.41 -16.78
N LYS A 455 40.68 20.75 -15.87
CA LYS A 455 41.56 19.62 -16.13
C LYS A 455 40.70 18.44 -16.60
N ARG A 456 40.97 17.95 -17.80
CA ARG A 456 40.41 16.73 -18.38
C ARG A 456 40.78 15.53 -17.51
N PRO A 457 39.86 14.67 -17.10
CA PRO A 457 40.20 13.43 -16.43
C PRO A 457 40.92 12.46 -17.38
N ALA A 458 41.95 11.81 -16.84
CA ALA A 458 42.79 10.86 -17.54
C ALA A 458 41.98 9.62 -17.99
N LYS A 459 42.21 9.20 -19.24
CA LYS A 459 41.64 7.95 -19.80
C LYS A 459 42.07 6.74 -18.95
N PRO A 460 41.17 5.82 -18.59
CA PRO A 460 41.57 4.56 -17.97
C PRO A 460 42.33 3.68 -18.97
N LYS A 461 43.39 3.02 -18.49
CA LYS A 461 44.19 2.05 -19.24
C LYS A 461 43.34 0.82 -19.56
N PRO A 462 43.48 0.20 -20.74
CA PRO A 462 42.75 -0.99 -21.10
C PRO A 462 43.16 -2.18 -20.20
N ARG A 463 42.16 -2.81 -19.57
CA ARG A 463 42.31 -4.03 -18.78
C ARG A 463 42.50 -5.23 -19.74
N ALA A 464 43.50 -6.03 -19.47
CA ALA A 464 43.83 -7.21 -20.23
C ALA A 464 42.65 -8.19 -20.31
N LYS A 465 42.39 -8.70 -21.53
CA LYS A 465 41.37 -9.73 -21.81
C LYS A 465 41.72 -11.04 -21.06
N ALA A 466 40.85 -11.43 -20.16
CA ALA A 466 40.90 -12.80 -19.60
C ALA A 466 40.47 -13.80 -20.67
N LYS A 467 41.19 -14.91 -20.76
CA LYS A 467 40.91 -16.03 -21.69
C LYS A 467 39.60 -16.72 -21.27
N PRO A 468 38.78 -17.16 -22.24
CA PRO A 468 37.55 -17.91 -21.94
C PRO A 468 37.88 -19.26 -21.33
N LYS A 469 37.22 -19.59 -20.24
CA LYS A 469 37.18 -20.93 -19.62
C LYS A 469 36.36 -21.86 -20.51
N ARG A 470 36.95 -22.98 -20.88
CA ARG A 470 36.34 -24.07 -21.66
C ARG A 470 35.17 -24.64 -20.86
N GLU A 471 34.00 -24.68 -21.48
CA GLU A 471 32.82 -25.43 -21.00
C GLU A 471 33.09 -26.94 -21.08
N PRO A 472 32.67 -27.76 -20.12
CA PRO A 472 32.64 -29.20 -20.24
C PRO A 472 31.48 -29.64 -21.18
N ALA A 473 31.75 -30.68 -21.98
CA ALA A 473 30.82 -31.30 -22.88
C ALA A 473 29.62 -31.95 -22.17
N PRO A 474 28.41 -31.97 -22.79
CA PRO A 474 27.25 -32.62 -22.18
C PRO A 474 27.41 -34.15 -22.21
N GLU A 475 27.22 -34.81 -21.06
CA GLU A 475 27.02 -36.23 -20.92
C GLU A 475 25.68 -36.63 -21.55
N GLU A 476 25.74 -37.62 -22.44
CA GLU A 476 24.60 -38.35 -22.99
C GLU A 476 23.83 -39.04 -21.83
N LEU A 477 22.59 -38.65 -21.62
CA LEU A 477 21.63 -39.42 -20.81
C LEU A 477 20.65 -40.14 -21.75
N ALA A 478 20.64 -41.45 -21.51
CA ALA A 478 19.92 -42.47 -22.23
C ALA A 478 18.40 -42.35 -22.16
N ASP A 479 17.78 -42.84 -23.18
CA ASP A 479 16.39 -43.14 -23.48
C ASP A 479 15.42 -43.44 -22.38
N GLY A 480 14.19 -42.92 -22.53
CA GLY A 480 12.97 -43.62 -22.21
C GLY A 480 12.16 -43.01 -21.07
N VAL A 481 11.16 -42.27 -21.42
CA VAL A 481 9.74 -42.43 -21.02
C VAL A 481 8.97 -41.18 -21.51
N THR A 482 8.14 -41.34 -22.50
CA THR A 482 7.06 -40.37 -22.85
C THR A 482 5.84 -40.59 -21.94
N PRO A 483 5.31 -39.57 -21.30
CA PRO A 483 3.93 -39.57 -20.88
C PRO A 483 3.06 -38.84 -21.92
N SER A 484 2.15 -39.55 -22.53
CA SER A 484 1.02 -39.02 -23.24
C SER A 484 0.09 -38.32 -22.24
N ALA A 485 -0.08 -37.02 -22.38
CA ALA A 485 -1.17 -36.31 -21.75
C ALA A 485 -2.21 -35.96 -22.81
N ASP A 486 -3.26 -36.75 -22.79
CA ASP A 486 -4.50 -36.55 -23.52
C ASP A 486 -5.34 -35.53 -22.74
N TRP A 487 -5.43 -34.32 -23.21
CA TRP A 487 -6.37 -33.32 -22.72
C TRP A 487 -7.53 -33.22 -23.69
N GLY A 488 -8.53 -34.09 -23.47
CA GLY A 488 -9.82 -33.96 -24.13
C GLY A 488 -10.57 -32.75 -23.59
N PHE A 489 -10.79 -31.78 -24.46
CA PHE A 489 -11.81 -30.76 -24.28
C PHE A 489 -13.11 -31.31 -24.86
N ASP A 490 -14.08 -31.61 -24.00
CA ASP A 490 -15.47 -31.78 -24.40
C ASP A 490 -16.16 -30.40 -24.38
N ASP A 491 -16.44 -29.92 -25.58
CA ASP A 491 -17.43 -28.87 -25.85
C ASP A 491 -18.83 -29.45 -25.71
N ALA A 492 -19.61 -29.06 -24.70
CA ALA A 492 -21.07 -28.93 -24.81
C ALA A 492 -21.67 -28.31 -23.53
N ASP A 493 -22.56 -27.37 -23.78
CA ASP A 493 -23.60 -26.79 -22.94
C ASP A 493 -23.40 -25.40 -22.38
N CYS A 494 -23.53 -24.46 -23.34
CA CYS A 494 -24.00 -23.09 -23.09
C CYS A 494 -25.51 -22.99 -23.36
N TYR A 495 -26.16 -22.13 -22.60
CA TYR A 495 -27.51 -21.56 -22.69
C TYR A 495 -28.63 -22.27 -21.90
N SER A 496 -28.97 -21.61 -20.78
CA SER A 496 -30.36 -21.31 -20.41
C SER A 496 -30.38 -20.29 -19.29
N ALA A 497 -30.73 -19.03 -19.61
CA ALA A 497 -31.27 -18.06 -18.65
C ALA A 497 -32.77 -18.27 -18.48
N PRO A 498 -33.34 -18.09 -17.29
CA PRO A 498 -34.76 -17.76 -17.14
C PRO A 498 -34.94 -16.29 -16.72
N VAL A 499 -35.96 -15.77 -17.25
CA VAL A 499 -36.82 -14.58 -17.07
C VAL A 499 -36.79 -13.95 -15.67
#